data_e43f616fcdf9ab177baecf645c634832
#
_entry.id   e43f616fcdf9ab177baecf645c634832
#
_cell.length_a   1.000
_cell.length_b   1.000
_cell.length_c   1.000
_cell.angle_alpha   90.00
_cell.angle_beta   90.00
_cell.angle_gamma   90.00
#
_symmetry.space_group_name_H-M   'P 1'
#
loop_
_entity.id
_entity.type
_entity.pdbx_description
1 polymer ?
#
loop_
_entity_poly.entity_id
_entity_poly.type
_entity_poly.pdbx_seq_one_letter_code
_entity_poly.pdbx_strand_id
1 'polypeptide(L)'
;MEFLIFSDSHGSASNMSLALDRQIKTPDAILFLGDGARDIDNLFVVDTPIWAVRGNCDWASSDYADKTERLLYFEGHTILLCHGHEWGVKGGLGALIAHAAEVGADIVLFGHTHVPTLTTIAAGETVGKTVLSRPMYLFNPGSIGYEGSFGVLTFKGENVLLSHGKL
;
A
#
# COMPACT_ATOMS: atom_id res chain seq x y z
N MET A 1 -9.03 11.46 -7.78
CA MET A 1 -9.16 10.52 -6.65
C MET A 1 -7.82 10.42 -5.96
N GLU A 2 -7.79 10.44 -4.62
CA GLU A 2 -6.55 10.43 -3.84
C GLU A 2 -6.66 9.52 -2.64
N PHE A 3 -5.72 8.60 -2.49
CA PHE A 3 -5.67 7.65 -1.39
C PHE A 3 -4.42 7.89 -0.53
N LEU A 4 -4.57 7.82 0.81
CA LEU A 4 -3.44 7.75 1.71
C LEU A 4 -3.04 6.30 1.95
N ILE A 5 -1.74 6.04 1.98
CA ILE A 5 -1.17 4.70 2.15
C ILE A 5 -0.32 4.69 3.42
N PHE A 6 -0.68 3.81 4.35
CA PHE A 6 0.07 3.58 5.58
C PHE A 6 0.55 2.14 5.66
N SER A 7 1.67 1.94 6.34
CA SER A 7 2.22 0.63 6.69
C SER A 7 3.00 0.71 7.99
N ASP A 8 3.10 -0.41 8.68
CA ASP A 8 4.04 -0.59 9.79
C ASP A 8 3.88 0.49 10.88
N SER A 9 2.65 0.65 11.39
CA SER A 9 2.32 1.62 12.43
C SER A 9 2.82 1.22 13.82
N HIS A 10 2.90 -0.10 14.11
CA HIS A 10 3.48 -0.66 15.33
C HIS A 10 3.07 0.06 16.64
N GLY A 11 1.78 0.35 16.80
CA GLY A 11 1.22 1.03 17.96
C GLY A 11 1.10 2.55 17.82
N SER A 12 1.40 3.13 16.66
CA SER A 12 1.40 4.58 16.42
C SER A 12 0.17 5.06 15.64
N ALA A 13 -1.03 4.76 16.13
CA ALA A 13 -2.28 5.28 15.55
C ALA A 13 -2.28 6.83 15.48
N SER A 14 -1.64 7.49 16.46
CA SER A 14 -1.49 8.94 16.51
C SER A 14 -0.74 9.53 15.31
N ASN A 15 0.26 8.81 14.79
CA ASN A 15 1.00 9.28 13.60
C ASN A 15 0.11 9.21 12.35
N MET A 16 -0.73 8.19 12.22
CA MET A 16 -1.71 8.13 11.12
C MET A 16 -2.72 9.27 11.22
N SER A 17 -3.26 9.53 12.43
CA SER A 17 -4.16 10.67 12.66
C SER A 17 -3.50 12.00 12.30
N LEU A 18 -2.25 12.20 12.70
CA LEU A 18 -1.50 13.42 12.36
C LEU A 18 -1.25 13.57 10.85
N ALA A 19 -0.99 12.46 10.17
CA ALA A 19 -0.84 12.47 8.71
C ALA A 19 -2.16 12.86 8.01
N LEU A 20 -3.30 12.35 8.51
CA LEU A 20 -4.63 12.72 8.02
C LEU A 20 -4.96 14.20 8.26
N ASP A 21 -4.70 14.70 9.47
CA ASP A 21 -4.95 16.10 9.84
C ASP A 21 -4.15 17.10 9.00
N ARG A 22 -3.01 16.70 8.45
CA ARG A 22 -2.18 17.51 7.57
C ARG A 22 -2.65 17.55 6.12
N GLN A 23 -3.62 16.73 5.74
CA GLN A 23 -4.15 16.76 4.38
C GLN A 23 -5.04 17.99 4.18
N ILE A 24 -4.91 18.63 3.02
CA ILE A 24 -5.73 19.82 2.66
C ILE A 24 -7.20 19.43 2.49
N LYS A 25 -7.44 18.21 2.03
CA LYS A 25 -8.78 17.63 1.86
C LYS A 25 -8.79 16.19 2.40
N THR A 26 -9.96 15.74 2.80
CA THR A 26 -10.17 14.34 3.18
C THR A 26 -9.80 13.41 2.02
N PRO A 27 -8.97 12.38 2.25
CA PRO A 27 -8.66 11.41 1.20
C PRO A 27 -9.91 10.61 0.81
N ASP A 28 -9.96 10.19 -0.44
CA ASP A 28 -11.06 9.35 -0.95
C ASP A 28 -11.02 7.93 -0.37
N ALA A 29 -9.85 7.49 0.11
CA ALA A 29 -9.67 6.22 0.83
C ALA A 29 -8.38 6.18 1.62
N ILE A 30 -8.29 5.22 2.56
CA ILE A 30 -7.08 4.83 3.27
C ILE A 30 -6.73 3.39 2.91
N LEU A 31 -5.47 3.16 2.55
CA LEU A 31 -4.91 1.85 2.29
C LEU A 31 -3.89 1.53 3.37
N PHE A 32 -4.05 0.40 4.07
CA PHE A 32 -3.14 -0.03 5.14
C PHE A 32 -2.49 -1.36 4.82
N LEU A 33 -1.17 -1.40 4.86
CA LEU A 33 -0.36 -2.52 4.35
C LEU A 33 0.17 -3.46 5.44
N GLY A 34 -0.42 -3.43 6.64
CA GLY A 34 -0.11 -4.38 7.71
C GLY A 34 0.87 -3.88 8.77
N ASP A 35 1.05 -4.72 9.78
CA ASP A 35 1.82 -4.49 11.01
C ASP A 35 1.31 -3.28 11.82
N GLY A 36 0.07 -3.42 12.28
CA GLY A 36 -0.66 -2.44 13.06
C GLY A 36 -2.18 -2.49 12.85
N ALA A 37 -2.74 -3.68 12.61
CA ALA A 37 -4.17 -3.85 12.38
C ALA A 37 -5.04 -3.23 13.50
N ARG A 38 -4.60 -3.31 14.76
CA ARG A 38 -5.29 -2.69 15.88
C ARG A 38 -5.24 -1.16 15.87
N ASP A 39 -4.22 -0.57 15.26
CA ASP A 39 -4.10 0.88 15.14
C ASP A 39 -5.13 1.42 14.15
N ILE A 40 -5.41 0.65 13.09
CA ILE A 40 -6.49 0.97 12.13
C ILE A 40 -7.86 0.91 12.79
N ASP A 41 -8.12 -0.09 13.65
CA ASP A 41 -9.38 -0.20 14.39
C ASP A 41 -9.62 0.99 15.33
N ASN A 42 -8.54 1.64 15.78
CA ASN A 42 -8.57 2.83 16.63
C ASN A 42 -8.50 4.16 15.85
N LEU A 43 -8.35 4.10 14.53
CA LEU A 43 -8.28 5.31 13.70
C LEU A 43 -9.69 5.89 13.52
N PHE A 44 -9.91 7.08 14.03
CA PHE A 44 -11.20 7.75 13.88
C PHE A 44 -11.25 8.52 12.56
N VAL A 45 -12.00 7.97 11.60
CA VAL A 45 -12.28 8.60 10.31
C VAL A 45 -13.77 8.54 10.02
N VAL A 46 -14.32 9.59 9.43
CA VAL A 46 -15.74 9.67 9.08
C VAL A 46 -15.85 9.58 7.55
N ASP A 47 -16.70 8.66 7.09
CA ASP A 47 -17.06 8.48 5.68
C ASP A 47 -15.86 8.19 4.72
N THR A 48 -14.69 7.82 5.27
CA THR A 48 -13.54 7.42 4.45
C THR A 48 -13.37 5.91 4.47
N PRO A 49 -13.53 5.21 3.36
CA PRO A 49 -13.33 3.77 3.30
C PRO A 49 -11.87 3.39 3.59
N ILE A 50 -11.70 2.28 4.30
CA ILE A 50 -10.41 1.71 4.65
C ILE A 50 -10.30 0.32 4.03
N TRP A 51 -9.24 0.08 3.27
CA TRP A 51 -8.84 -1.26 2.84
C TRP A 51 -7.50 -1.61 3.49
N ALA A 52 -7.49 -2.67 4.26
CA ALA A 52 -6.31 -3.09 4.99
C ALA A 52 -5.95 -4.54 4.69
N VAL A 53 -4.67 -4.86 4.81
CA VAL A 53 -4.15 -6.21 4.84
C VAL A 53 -3.40 -6.46 6.13
N ARG A 54 -3.27 -7.73 6.50
CA ARG A 54 -2.58 -8.16 7.71
C ARG A 54 -1.10 -8.37 7.44
N GLY A 55 -0.26 -7.87 8.36
CA GLY A 55 1.18 -8.14 8.37
C GLY A 55 1.58 -9.32 9.26
N ASN A 56 2.88 -9.60 9.34
CA ASN A 56 3.40 -10.70 10.16
C ASN A 56 3.33 -10.45 11.67
N CYS A 57 3.20 -9.21 12.11
CA CYS A 57 3.02 -8.85 13.53
C CYS A 57 1.55 -8.74 13.94
N ASP A 58 0.60 -8.94 13.04
CA ASP A 58 -0.83 -8.84 13.31
C ASP A 58 -1.41 -10.20 13.73
N TRP A 59 -1.40 -10.47 15.03
CA TRP A 59 -1.82 -11.75 15.60
C TRP A 59 -3.32 -11.88 15.87
N ALA A 60 -4.03 -10.75 15.96
CA ALA A 60 -5.45 -10.72 16.21
C ALA A 60 -6.23 -10.38 14.95
N SER A 61 -7.47 -10.89 14.87
CA SER A 61 -8.41 -10.45 13.86
C SER A 61 -8.72 -8.96 14.06
N SER A 62 -8.68 -8.22 12.94
CA SER A 62 -9.20 -6.87 12.82
C SER A 62 -10.36 -6.92 11.84
N ASP A 63 -11.36 -6.08 12.04
CA ASP A 63 -12.49 -5.98 11.13
C ASP A 63 -12.06 -5.49 9.73
N TYR A 64 -10.96 -4.77 9.65
CA TYR A 64 -10.40 -4.24 8.40
C TYR A 64 -9.34 -5.14 7.77
N ALA A 65 -8.51 -5.81 8.59
CA ALA A 65 -7.33 -6.56 8.16
C ALA A 65 -7.52 -8.07 8.32
N ASP A 66 -8.56 -8.62 7.72
CA ASP A 66 -8.88 -10.06 7.74
C ASP A 66 -8.04 -10.90 6.75
N LYS A 67 -7.42 -10.26 5.75
CA LYS A 67 -6.65 -10.90 4.67
C LYS A 67 -5.21 -10.43 4.66
N THR A 68 -4.32 -11.29 4.15
CA THR A 68 -2.90 -10.95 3.90
C THR A 68 -2.68 -10.26 2.55
N GLU A 69 -3.66 -10.37 1.65
CA GLU A 69 -3.63 -9.78 0.31
C GLU A 69 -5.01 -9.31 -0.13
N ARG A 70 -5.07 -8.21 -0.89
CA ARG A 70 -6.28 -7.72 -1.56
C ARG A 70 -5.97 -7.24 -2.96
N LEU A 71 -6.91 -7.47 -3.89
CA LEU A 71 -6.95 -6.81 -5.19
C LEU A 71 -8.07 -5.78 -5.20
N LEU A 72 -7.74 -4.56 -5.55
CA LEU A 72 -8.68 -3.45 -5.70
C LEU A 72 -8.66 -2.97 -7.15
N TYR A 73 -9.79 -2.44 -7.61
CA TYR A 73 -9.96 -1.95 -8.99
C TYR A 73 -10.44 -0.51 -8.96
N PHE A 74 -9.58 0.42 -9.40
CA PHE A 74 -9.88 1.85 -9.45
C PHE A 74 -9.34 2.50 -10.71
N GLU A 75 -10.15 3.35 -11.36
CA GLU A 75 -9.75 4.14 -12.53
C GLU A 75 -9.08 3.30 -13.64
N GLY A 76 -9.52 2.05 -13.82
CA GLY A 76 -8.96 1.13 -14.81
C GLY A 76 -7.63 0.48 -14.42
N HIS A 77 -7.19 0.64 -13.17
CA HIS A 77 -6.00 0.02 -12.59
C HIS A 77 -6.35 -1.12 -11.66
N THR A 78 -5.50 -2.14 -11.62
CA THR A 78 -5.54 -3.23 -10.65
C THR A 78 -4.46 -3.01 -9.61
N ILE A 79 -4.88 -2.79 -8.36
CA ILE A 79 -3.99 -2.50 -7.24
C ILE A 79 -3.87 -3.75 -6.38
N LEU A 80 -2.67 -4.27 -6.22
CA LEU A 80 -2.35 -5.34 -5.28
C LEU A 80 -1.89 -4.72 -3.97
N LEU A 81 -2.60 -5.02 -2.88
CA LEU A 81 -2.19 -4.70 -1.52
C LEU A 81 -1.67 -5.97 -0.85
N CYS A 82 -0.49 -5.92 -0.26
CA CYS A 82 0.06 -6.96 0.59
C CYS A 82 1.02 -6.35 1.61
N HIS A 83 1.33 -7.08 2.68
CA HIS A 83 2.40 -6.62 3.58
C HIS A 83 3.78 -6.90 3.00
N GLY A 84 3.94 -8.00 2.28
CA GLY A 84 5.19 -8.35 1.60
C GLY A 84 6.02 -9.43 2.29
N HIS A 85 5.74 -9.77 3.55
CA HIS A 85 6.49 -10.82 4.27
C HIS A 85 6.36 -12.21 3.62
N GLU A 86 5.19 -12.55 3.07
CA GLU A 86 4.95 -13.81 2.36
C GLU A 86 5.72 -13.89 1.04
N TRP A 87 6.10 -12.75 0.47
CA TRP A 87 6.85 -12.62 -0.78
C TRP A 87 8.34 -12.37 -0.58
N GLY A 88 8.83 -12.42 0.66
CA GLY A 88 10.25 -12.27 0.98
C GLY A 88 10.87 -10.95 0.55
N VAL A 89 10.11 -9.85 0.58
CA VAL A 89 10.53 -8.53 0.03
C VAL A 89 11.78 -7.94 0.65
N LYS A 90 12.20 -8.40 1.84
CA LYS A 90 13.49 -8.03 2.44
C LYS A 90 14.69 -8.58 1.67
N GLY A 91 14.51 -9.68 0.94
CA GLY A 91 15.54 -10.30 0.09
C GLY A 91 15.49 -9.85 -1.37
N GLY A 92 14.46 -9.10 -1.76
CA GLY A 92 14.25 -8.63 -3.13
C GLY A 92 12.78 -8.68 -3.55
N LEU A 93 12.45 -8.03 -4.66
CA LEU A 93 11.07 -7.87 -5.13
C LEU A 93 10.66 -8.91 -6.19
N GLY A 94 11.55 -9.81 -6.60
CA GLY A 94 11.31 -10.70 -7.74
C GLY A 94 10.07 -11.58 -7.59
N ALA A 95 9.83 -12.19 -6.42
CA ALA A 95 8.66 -13.02 -6.19
C ALA A 95 7.36 -12.20 -6.20
N LEU A 96 7.37 -11.02 -5.58
CA LEU A 96 6.22 -10.12 -5.57
C LEU A 96 5.89 -9.59 -6.98
N ILE A 97 6.91 -9.24 -7.77
CA ILE A 97 6.75 -8.81 -9.17
C ILE A 97 6.11 -9.92 -10.00
N ALA A 98 6.60 -11.16 -9.87
CA ALA A 98 6.06 -12.29 -10.60
C ALA A 98 4.58 -12.54 -10.26
N HIS A 99 4.25 -12.53 -8.96
CA HIS A 99 2.88 -12.66 -8.49
C HIS A 99 1.97 -11.54 -9.01
N ALA A 100 2.43 -10.29 -8.92
CA ALA A 100 1.68 -9.13 -9.42
C ALA A 100 1.33 -9.27 -10.92
N ALA A 101 2.30 -9.73 -11.73
CA ALA A 101 2.06 -9.98 -13.15
C ALA A 101 1.04 -11.11 -13.39
N GLU A 102 1.06 -12.17 -12.59
CA GLU A 102 0.11 -13.29 -12.68
C GLU A 102 -1.33 -12.86 -12.35
N VAL A 103 -1.51 -11.99 -11.35
CA VAL A 103 -2.83 -11.48 -10.96
C VAL A 103 -3.27 -10.25 -11.76
N GLY A 104 -2.44 -9.78 -12.69
CA GLY A 104 -2.72 -8.63 -13.56
C GLY A 104 -2.68 -7.27 -12.86
N ALA A 105 -1.95 -7.18 -11.74
CA ALA A 105 -1.77 -5.91 -11.03
C ALA A 105 -0.75 -5.02 -11.73
N ASP A 106 -1.07 -3.75 -11.87
CA ASP A 106 -0.18 -2.73 -12.40
C ASP A 106 0.24 -1.69 -11.34
N ILE A 107 -0.39 -1.72 -10.17
CA ILE A 107 0.05 -0.99 -8.98
C ILE A 107 0.20 -2.00 -7.83
N VAL A 108 1.39 -2.07 -7.23
CA VAL A 108 1.73 -3.01 -6.16
C VAL A 108 2.15 -2.22 -4.93
N LEU A 109 1.35 -2.30 -3.88
CA LEU A 109 1.59 -1.61 -2.62
C LEU A 109 2.00 -2.62 -1.56
N PHE A 110 3.17 -2.41 -0.94
CA PHE A 110 3.72 -3.32 0.06
C PHE A 110 4.42 -2.56 1.20
N GLY A 111 4.60 -3.21 2.34
CA GLY A 111 5.26 -2.67 3.53
C GLY A 111 6.48 -3.50 3.94
N HIS A 112 6.56 -3.86 5.22
CA HIS A 112 7.48 -4.81 5.84
C HIS A 112 8.96 -4.40 5.89
N THR A 113 9.50 -3.76 4.85
CA THR A 113 10.91 -3.33 4.83
C THR A 113 11.15 -2.06 5.64
N HIS A 114 10.11 -1.29 5.94
CA HIS A 114 10.14 0.06 6.55
C HIS A 114 10.87 1.11 5.68
N VAL A 115 11.28 0.78 4.47
CA VAL A 115 12.05 1.66 3.59
C VAL A 115 11.15 2.22 2.50
N PRO A 116 10.95 3.55 2.44
CA PRO A 116 10.22 4.18 1.34
C PRO A 116 10.85 3.81 -0.01
N THR A 117 10.04 3.26 -0.90
CA THR A 117 10.52 2.75 -2.20
C THR A 117 9.50 3.02 -3.29
N LEU A 118 9.97 3.43 -4.46
CA LEU A 118 9.19 3.45 -5.69
C LEU A 118 10.04 2.87 -6.81
N THR A 119 9.57 1.78 -7.39
CA THR A 119 10.20 1.12 -8.54
C THR A 119 9.17 0.98 -9.66
N THR A 120 9.57 1.22 -10.89
CA THR A 120 8.71 1.10 -12.06
C THR A 120 9.30 0.10 -13.04
N ILE A 121 8.46 -0.82 -13.52
CA ILE A 121 8.80 -1.71 -14.63
C ILE A 121 8.03 -1.21 -15.84
N ALA A 122 8.74 -0.96 -16.95
CA ALA A 122 8.16 -0.35 -18.14
C ALA A 122 7.16 -1.27 -18.85
N ALA A 123 6.18 -0.68 -19.54
CA ALA A 123 5.36 -1.40 -20.49
C ALA A 123 6.24 -2.09 -21.56
N GLY A 124 5.85 -3.27 -21.99
CA GLY A 124 6.61 -4.08 -22.96
C GLY A 124 7.68 -4.98 -22.32
N GLU A 125 8.04 -4.76 -21.06
CA GLU A 125 8.93 -5.67 -20.32
C GLU A 125 8.23 -7.01 -20.06
N THR A 126 9.03 -8.08 -20.02
CA THR A 126 8.54 -9.44 -19.75
C THR A 126 8.82 -9.81 -18.29
N VAL A 127 7.79 -10.19 -17.58
CA VAL A 127 7.86 -10.73 -16.22
C VAL A 127 7.39 -12.18 -16.24
N GLY A 128 8.30 -13.13 -16.04
CA GLY A 128 7.99 -14.55 -16.21
C GLY A 128 7.53 -14.84 -17.64
N LYS A 129 6.25 -15.18 -17.80
CA LYS A 129 5.61 -15.42 -19.11
C LYS A 129 4.70 -14.28 -19.57
N THR A 130 4.59 -13.22 -18.77
CA THR A 130 3.68 -12.09 -19.01
C THR A 130 4.44 -10.91 -19.60
N VAL A 131 3.98 -10.39 -20.73
CA VAL A 131 4.43 -9.10 -21.28
C VAL A 131 3.51 -8.02 -20.71
N LEU A 132 4.09 -7.04 -20.03
CA LEU A 132 3.34 -5.96 -19.41
C LEU A 132 2.73 -5.05 -20.49
N SER A 133 1.41 -4.91 -20.49
CA SER A 133 0.68 -4.00 -21.41
C SER A 133 0.76 -2.53 -20.99
N ARG A 134 1.07 -2.28 -19.73
CA ARG A 134 1.25 -0.96 -19.11
C ARG A 134 2.37 -1.00 -18.07
N PRO A 135 2.92 0.15 -17.63
CA PRO A 135 3.90 0.14 -16.55
C PRO A 135 3.36 -0.50 -15.27
N MET A 136 4.22 -1.23 -14.55
CA MET A 136 3.92 -1.73 -13.20
C MET A 136 4.68 -0.88 -12.19
N TYR A 137 3.97 -0.35 -11.20
CA TYR A 137 4.52 0.44 -10.11
C TYR A 137 4.57 -0.38 -8.83
N LEU A 138 5.74 -0.50 -8.21
CA LEU A 138 5.92 -1.11 -6.89
C LEU A 138 6.24 -0.01 -5.90
N PHE A 139 5.42 0.12 -4.87
CA PHE A 139 5.51 1.23 -3.92
C PHE A 139 5.44 0.73 -2.48
N ASN A 140 6.40 1.19 -1.66
CA ASN A 140 6.40 1.02 -0.22
C ASN A 140 6.37 2.41 0.43
N PRO A 141 5.36 2.72 1.28
CA PRO A 141 5.26 4.03 1.92
C PRO A 141 6.31 4.27 3.02
N GLY A 142 7.06 3.22 3.42
CA GLY A 142 7.86 3.23 4.62
C GLY A 142 7.03 2.95 5.87
N SER A 143 7.60 3.18 7.05
CA SER A 143 6.91 3.00 8.33
C SER A 143 6.34 4.32 8.84
N ILE A 144 5.04 4.38 9.05
CA ILE A 144 4.40 5.51 9.71
C ILE A 144 4.73 5.53 11.22
N GLY A 145 4.97 4.37 11.82
CA GLY A 145 5.28 4.25 13.23
C GLY A 145 6.67 4.73 13.60
N TYR A 146 7.68 4.27 12.88
CA TYR A 146 9.10 4.56 13.21
C TYR A 146 9.61 5.85 12.55
N GLU A 147 9.26 6.06 11.29
CA GLU A 147 9.85 7.13 10.49
C GLU A 147 8.88 8.29 10.22
N GLY A 148 7.60 8.12 10.57
CA GLY A 148 6.55 9.07 10.21
C GLY A 148 6.32 9.15 8.69
N SER A 149 6.70 8.10 7.95
CA SER A 149 6.59 8.05 6.50
C SER A 149 5.24 7.47 6.07
N PHE A 150 4.66 8.02 5.01
CA PHE A 150 3.41 7.55 4.42
C PHE A 150 3.42 7.74 2.90
N GLY A 151 2.44 7.18 2.22
CA GLY A 151 2.28 7.31 0.78
C GLY A 151 1.03 8.06 0.39
N VAL A 152 1.07 8.64 -0.82
CA VAL A 152 -0.09 9.22 -1.50
C VAL A 152 -0.17 8.63 -2.90
N LEU A 153 -1.31 8.05 -3.22
CA LEU A 153 -1.65 7.58 -4.56
C LEU A 153 -2.73 8.48 -5.15
N THR A 154 -2.42 9.14 -6.26
CA THR A 154 -3.36 10.04 -6.93
C THR A 154 -3.64 9.56 -8.35
N PHE A 155 -4.93 9.47 -8.69
CA PHE A 155 -5.40 9.23 -10.06
C PHE A 155 -5.82 10.56 -10.70
N LYS A 156 -5.27 10.85 -11.88
CA LYS A 156 -5.63 12.00 -12.74
C LYS A 156 -5.93 11.50 -14.16
N GLY A 157 -7.18 11.12 -14.40
CA GLY A 157 -7.54 10.37 -15.60
C GLY A 157 -6.79 9.03 -15.64
N GLU A 158 -6.12 8.73 -16.73
CA GLU A 158 -5.32 7.51 -16.89
C GLU A 158 -3.92 7.58 -16.23
N ASN A 159 -3.56 8.73 -15.64
CA ASN A 159 -2.25 8.92 -15.03
C ASN A 159 -2.27 8.54 -13.54
N VAL A 160 -1.26 7.81 -13.13
CA VAL A 160 -0.99 7.43 -11.74
C VAL A 160 0.19 8.23 -11.22
N LEU A 161 0.02 8.84 -10.05
CA LEU A 161 1.10 9.49 -9.31
C LEU A 161 1.21 8.85 -7.93
N LEU A 162 2.38 8.33 -7.62
CA LEU A 162 2.77 7.82 -6.30
C LEU A 162 3.83 8.73 -5.70
N SER A 163 3.64 9.16 -4.47
CA SER A 163 4.59 10.01 -3.77
C SER A 163 4.69 9.64 -2.29
N HIS A 164 5.84 9.94 -1.68
CA HIS A 164 6.07 9.80 -0.26
C HIS A 164 5.80 11.11 0.46
N GLY A 165 5.11 11.02 1.61
CA GLY A 165 4.97 12.08 2.58
C GLY A 165 5.74 11.74 3.86
N LYS A 166 5.98 12.76 4.69
CA LYS A 166 6.62 12.63 6.01
C LYS A 166 6.01 13.58 7.02
N LEU A 167 5.86 13.12 8.27
CA LEU A 167 5.40 13.91 9.42
C LEU A 167 6.39 14.98 9.84
#